data_f7b8ff40f6cb5ac3d7d48bd09bd20f78
#
_entry.id   f7b8ff40f6cb5ac3d7d48bd09bd20f78
#
_cell.length_a   1.000
_cell.length_b   1.000
_cell.length_c   1.000
_cell.angle_alpha   90.00
_cell.angle_beta   90.00
_cell.angle_gamma   90.00
#
_symmetry.space_group_name_H-M   'P 1'
#
loop_
_entity.id
_entity.type
_entity.pdbx_description
1 polymer ?
#
loop_
_entity_poly.entity_id
_entity_poly.type
_entity_poly.pdbx_seq_one_letter_code
_entity_poly.pdbx_strand_id
1 'polypeptide(L)'
;MTLAAVLERPERLDALAHWGCLAGTDPEVVYPQVPGAVVIDFTAPEASLANARCAVKNGNPIVIGTTGLTPEQKAELDAIAQNGRVFWSPNMSVGVNVLLELLPELVQMLGPDYDLEMVELHHNRKKDSPSGTALRLAESLASARDWDLKDVACYHREGIIGERPKKEIGVQAIRGGDVVGVHTVYFMGPGERIE
;
A
#
# COMPACT_ATOMS: atom_id res chain seq x y z
N MET A 1 -24.07 -0.97 9.36
CA MET A 1 -22.81 -0.99 10.19
C MET A 1 -22.95 0.12 11.20
N THR A 2 -22.64 -0.13 12.48
CA THR A 2 -22.74 0.86 13.56
C THR A 2 -21.34 1.17 14.05
N LEU A 3 -21.01 2.45 14.23
CA LEU A 3 -19.76 2.87 14.85
C LEU A 3 -19.87 2.64 16.36
N ALA A 4 -19.08 1.70 16.89
CA ALA A 4 -19.12 1.32 18.30
C ALA A 4 -18.18 2.18 19.16
N ALA A 5 -16.99 2.47 18.64
CA ALA A 5 -16.01 3.29 19.31
C ALA A 5 -15.08 4.00 18.31
N VAL A 6 -14.42 5.04 18.75
CA VAL A 6 -13.30 5.71 18.08
C VAL A 6 -12.09 5.76 18.98
N LEU A 7 -10.91 5.48 18.41
CA LEU A 7 -9.63 5.56 19.09
C LEU A 7 -8.79 6.62 18.40
N GLU A 8 -8.32 7.62 19.14
CA GLU A 8 -7.56 8.74 18.57
C GLU A 8 -6.55 9.29 19.59
N ARG A 9 -5.64 10.10 19.15
CA ARG A 9 -4.67 10.77 20.02
C ARG A 9 -5.36 11.77 20.96
N PRO A 10 -4.80 12.00 22.16
CA PRO A 10 -5.43 12.88 23.16
C PRO A 10 -5.82 14.23 22.62
N GLU A 11 -4.96 14.87 21.83
CA GLU A 11 -5.16 16.20 21.29
C GLU A 11 -6.28 16.32 20.25
N ARG A 12 -6.83 15.18 19.79
CA ARG A 12 -7.94 15.13 18.82
C ARG A 12 -9.24 14.53 19.36
N LEU A 13 -9.21 14.05 20.59
CA LEU A 13 -10.35 13.33 21.17
C LEU A 13 -11.63 14.18 21.22
N ASP A 14 -11.51 15.47 21.59
CA ASP A 14 -12.64 16.39 21.67
C ASP A 14 -13.34 16.60 20.33
N ALA A 15 -12.60 16.54 19.22
CA ALA A 15 -13.17 16.66 17.89
C ALA A 15 -14.06 15.48 17.50
N LEU A 16 -14.01 14.38 18.24
CA LEU A 16 -14.79 13.15 17.99
C LEU A 16 -16.05 13.02 18.85
N ALA A 17 -16.28 13.93 19.78
CA ALA A 17 -17.44 13.88 20.69
C ALA A 17 -18.81 13.88 19.96
N HIS A 18 -18.86 14.46 18.75
CA HIS A 18 -20.08 14.51 17.92
C HIS A 18 -20.51 13.15 17.33
N TRP A 19 -19.65 12.12 17.35
CA TRP A 19 -19.99 10.80 16.81
C TRP A 19 -20.95 10.01 17.71
N GLY A 20 -21.15 10.42 18.96
CA GLY A 20 -22.12 9.79 19.88
C GLY A 20 -21.79 8.33 20.23
N CYS A 21 -20.54 7.90 20.12
CA CYS A 21 -20.06 6.59 20.49
C CYS A 21 -18.96 6.67 21.55
N LEU A 22 -18.50 5.52 22.05
CA LEU A 22 -17.36 5.47 22.97
C LEU A 22 -16.13 6.10 22.28
N ALA A 23 -15.44 6.99 22.98
CA ALA A 23 -14.20 7.61 22.50
C ALA A 23 -13.09 7.41 23.53
N GLY A 24 -11.88 7.12 23.08
CA GLY A 24 -10.74 6.92 23.96
C GLY A 24 -9.40 7.03 23.24
N THR A 25 -8.33 6.99 24.03
CA THR A 25 -6.95 7.10 23.57
C THR A 25 -6.14 5.83 23.75
N ASP A 26 -6.64 4.92 24.58
CA ASP A 26 -5.97 3.69 24.95
C ASP A 26 -6.76 2.46 24.48
N PRO A 27 -6.22 1.64 23.57
CA PRO A 27 -6.86 0.44 23.08
C PRO A 27 -7.15 -0.58 24.21
N GLU A 28 -6.31 -0.66 25.24
CA GLU A 28 -6.51 -1.56 26.39
C GLU A 28 -7.75 -1.18 27.22
N VAL A 29 -8.19 0.07 27.15
CA VAL A 29 -9.41 0.55 27.81
C VAL A 29 -10.63 0.44 26.88
N VAL A 30 -10.46 0.74 25.59
CA VAL A 30 -11.58 0.84 24.64
C VAL A 30 -12.05 -0.53 24.15
N TYR A 31 -11.14 -1.41 23.73
CA TYR A 31 -11.54 -2.67 23.08
C TYR A 31 -12.32 -3.63 23.99
N PRO A 32 -12.01 -3.77 25.28
CA PRO A 32 -12.82 -4.59 26.19
C PRO A 32 -14.29 -4.14 26.31
N GLN A 33 -14.58 -2.84 26.03
CA GLN A 33 -15.93 -2.29 26.13
C GLN A 33 -16.75 -2.51 24.84
N VAL A 34 -16.11 -2.95 23.75
CA VAL A 34 -16.76 -3.21 22.44
C VAL A 34 -16.41 -4.62 21.94
N PRO A 35 -16.74 -5.67 22.68
CA PRO A 35 -16.34 -7.03 22.37
C PRO A 35 -16.90 -7.45 21.00
N GLY A 36 -16.05 -8.06 20.17
CA GLY A 36 -16.41 -8.54 18.83
C GLY A 36 -16.56 -7.45 17.75
N ALA A 37 -16.43 -6.16 18.11
CA ALA A 37 -16.38 -5.09 17.11
C ALA A 37 -15.14 -5.26 16.21
N VAL A 38 -15.30 -5.00 14.92
CA VAL A 38 -14.17 -5.02 13.97
C VAL A 38 -13.40 -3.72 14.11
N VAL A 39 -12.12 -3.84 14.44
CA VAL A 39 -11.19 -2.70 14.46
C VAL A 39 -10.77 -2.38 13.03
N ILE A 40 -10.81 -1.10 12.64
CA ILE A 40 -10.30 -0.61 11.36
C ILE A 40 -9.15 0.36 11.67
N ASP A 41 -7.94 0.00 11.25
CA ASP A 41 -6.71 0.71 11.58
C ASP A 41 -6.02 1.28 10.33
N PHE A 42 -5.86 2.61 10.29
CA PHE A 42 -5.09 3.37 9.31
C PHE A 42 -4.21 4.38 10.04
N THR A 43 -3.31 3.91 10.89
CA THR A 43 -2.52 4.76 11.79
C THR A 43 -1.04 4.82 11.36
N ALA A 44 -0.16 4.30 12.18
CA ALA A 44 1.29 4.20 11.94
C ALA A 44 1.77 2.79 12.30
N PRO A 45 2.89 2.30 11.73
CA PRO A 45 3.35 0.92 11.93
C PRO A 45 3.37 0.45 13.39
N GLU A 46 3.95 1.25 14.28
CA GLU A 46 4.05 0.91 15.72
C GLU A 46 2.67 0.88 16.40
N ALA A 47 1.81 1.85 16.07
CA ALA A 47 0.45 1.91 16.59
C ALA A 47 -0.39 0.73 16.09
N SER A 48 -0.27 0.38 14.80
CA SER A 48 -0.98 -0.75 14.21
C SER A 48 -0.60 -2.09 14.87
N LEU A 49 0.67 -2.31 15.20
CA LEU A 49 1.11 -3.50 15.93
C LEU A 49 0.54 -3.54 17.36
N ALA A 50 0.57 -2.39 18.05
CA ALA A 50 -0.02 -2.28 19.39
C ALA A 50 -1.54 -2.56 19.36
N ASN A 51 -2.24 -1.95 18.40
CA ASN A 51 -3.67 -2.16 18.17
C ASN A 51 -3.97 -3.61 17.82
N ALA A 52 -3.16 -4.25 16.97
CA ALA A 52 -3.33 -5.66 16.61
C ALA A 52 -3.21 -6.59 17.80
N ARG A 53 -2.16 -6.42 18.65
CA ARG A 53 -1.98 -7.21 19.87
C ARG A 53 -3.18 -7.06 20.80
N CYS A 54 -3.61 -5.83 21.04
CA CYS A 54 -4.75 -5.55 21.92
C CYS A 54 -6.06 -6.09 21.35
N ALA A 55 -6.32 -5.92 20.03
CA ALA A 55 -7.51 -6.44 19.38
C ALA A 55 -7.58 -7.97 19.50
N VAL A 56 -6.51 -8.68 19.16
CA VAL A 56 -6.44 -10.15 19.26
C VAL A 56 -6.64 -10.63 20.68
N LYS A 57 -5.99 -10.00 21.67
CA LYS A 57 -6.14 -10.28 23.11
C LYS A 57 -7.59 -10.19 23.56
N ASN A 58 -8.37 -9.25 23.02
CA ASN A 58 -9.77 -9.01 23.38
C ASN A 58 -10.76 -9.72 22.44
N GLY A 59 -10.30 -10.54 21.49
CA GLY A 59 -11.15 -11.27 20.55
C GLY A 59 -11.77 -10.41 19.45
N ASN A 60 -11.32 -9.16 19.28
CA ASN A 60 -11.75 -8.27 18.22
C ASN A 60 -11.03 -8.61 16.91
N PRO A 61 -11.75 -8.77 15.77
CA PRO A 61 -11.11 -8.80 14.46
C PRO A 61 -10.49 -7.44 14.14
N ILE A 62 -9.36 -7.44 13.43
CA ILE A 62 -8.72 -6.18 13.01
C ILE A 62 -8.39 -6.18 11.52
N VAL A 63 -8.70 -5.06 10.86
CA VAL A 63 -8.36 -4.75 9.47
C VAL A 63 -7.37 -3.58 9.48
N ILE A 64 -6.17 -3.81 8.97
CA ILE A 64 -5.07 -2.85 8.97
C ILE A 64 -4.77 -2.40 7.55
N GLY A 65 -4.89 -1.10 7.29
CA GLY A 65 -4.52 -0.44 6.03
C GLY A 65 -3.24 0.39 6.15
N THR A 66 -2.58 0.37 7.29
CA THR A 66 -1.34 1.10 7.53
C THR A 66 -0.23 0.61 6.61
N THR A 67 0.48 1.54 5.98
CA THR A 67 1.61 1.29 5.09
C THR A 67 2.94 1.50 5.80
N GLY A 68 4.05 1.08 5.18
CA GLY A 68 5.38 1.36 5.68
C GLY A 68 5.89 0.42 6.80
N LEU A 69 5.24 -0.73 7.01
CA LEU A 69 5.74 -1.76 7.93
C LEU A 69 7.09 -2.30 7.42
N THR A 70 8.07 -2.40 8.31
CA THR A 70 9.35 -3.07 8.03
C THR A 70 9.17 -4.58 7.89
N PRO A 71 10.14 -5.31 7.34
CA PRO A 71 10.10 -6.78 7.32
C PRO A 71 9.90 -7.41 8.71
N GLU A 72 10.56 -6.86 9.74
CA GLU A 72 10.45 -7.32 11.12
C GLU A 72 9.05 -7.08 11.67
N GLN A 73 8.47 -5.90 11.38
CA GLN A 73 7.10 -5.56 11.78
C GLN A 73 6.05 -6.43 11.08
N LYS A 74 6.28 -6.79 9.83
CA LYS A 74 5.42 -7.75 9.11
C LYS A 74 5.48 -9.13 9.75
N ALA A 75 6.68 -9.64 10.05
CA ALA A 75 6.87 -10.92 10.72
C ALA A 75 6.21 -10.94 12.12
N GLU A 76 6.26 -9.82 12.84
CA GLU A 76 5.57 -9.67 14.11
C GLU A 76 4.04 -9.69 13.93
N LEU A 77 3.52 -8.99 12.92
CA LEU A 77 2.08 -8.99 12.61
C LEU A 77 1.59 -10.40 12.24
N ASP A 78 2.39 -11.16 11.48
CA ASP A 78 2.10 -12.56 11.14
C ASP A 78 2.05 -13.44 12.39
N ALA A 79 2.95 -13.22 13.36
CA ALA A 79 2.92 -13.94 14.64
C ALA A 79 1.68 -13.59 15.48
N ILE A 80 1.25 -12.34 15.50
CA ILE A 80 0.00 -11.90 16.15
C ILE A 80 -1.21 -12.58 15.49
N ALA A 81 -1.22 -12.66 14.16
CA ALA A 81 -2.31 -13.24 13.36
C ALA A 81 -2.54 -14.75 13.62
N GLN A 82 -1.53 -15.48 14.13
CA GLN A 82 -1.70 -16.89 14.54
C GLN A 82 -2.71 -17.07 15.69
N ASN A 83 -2.97 -16.01 16.46
CA ASN A 83 -3.81 -16.05 17.65
C ASN A 83 -5.16 -15.32 17.49
N GLY A 84 -5.44 -14.74 16.31
CA GLY A 84 -6.66 -13.99 16.11
C GLY A 84 -6.95 -13.65 14.65
N ARG A 85 -8.02 -12.89 14.43
CA ARG A 85 -8.48 -12.52 13.09
C ARG A 85 -7.85 -11.19 12.68
N VAL A 86 -6.73 -11.25 11.99
CA VAL A 86 -6.00 -10.08 11.45
C VAL A 86 -6.03 -10.12 9.94
N PHE A 87 -6.44 -9.01 9.32
CA PHE A 87 -6.29 -8.78 7.89
C PHE A 87 -5.47 -7.51 7.68
N TRP A 88 -4.35 -7.64 6.99
CA TRP A 88 -3.52 -6.50 6.61
C TRP A 88 -3.34 -6.43 5.10
N SER A 89 -3.55 -5.24 4.54
CA SER A 89 -3.21 -4.95 3.15
C SER A 89 -2.82 -3.48 3.00
N PRO A 90 -1.67 -3.17 2.41
CA PRO A 90 -1.23 -1.80 2.16
C PRO A 90 -2.05 -1.12 1.06
N ASN A 91 -2.80 -1.87 0.27
CA ASN A 91 -3.76 -1.38 -0.72
C ASN A 91 -4.95 -2.34 -0.81
N MET A 92 -6.14 -1.83 -0.56
CA MET A 92 -7.40 -2.60 -0.57
C MET A 92 -8.21 -2.42 -1.86
N SER A 93 -7.66 -1.73 -2.86
CA SER A 93 -8.28 -1.64 -4.19
C SER A 93 -8.28 -3.00 -4.85
N VAL A 94 -9.45 -3.51 -5.21
CA VAL A 94 -9.60 -4.76 -5.97
C VAL A 94 -8.84 -4.65 -7.30
N GLY A 95 -8.98 -3.52 -8.01
CA GLY A 95 -8.30 -3.29 -9.29
C GLY A 95 -6.77 -3.37 -9.17
N VAL A 96 -6.18 -2.73 -8.15
CA VAL A 96 -4.73 -2.80 -7.93
C VAL A 96 -4.28 -4.23 -7.62
N ASN A 97 -5.04 -4.97 -6.79
CA ASN A 97 -4.66 -6.34 -6.46
C ASN A 97 -4.82 -7.29 -7.67
N VAL A 98 -5.84 -7.08 -8.51
CA VAL A 98 -5.98 -7.82 -9.79
C VAL A 98 -4.79 -7.52 -10.71
N LEU A 99 -4.35 -6.27 -10.81
CA LEU A 99 -3.18 -5.93 -11.62
C LEU A 99 -1.89 -6.57 -11.08
N LEU A 100 -1.71 -6.65 -9.77
CA LEU A 100 -0.55 -7.32 -9.16
C LEU A 100 -0.46 -8.82 -9.52
N GLU A 101 -1.60 -9.46 -9.77
CA GLU A 101 -1.64 -10.86 -10.25
C GLU A 101 -1.45 -10.96 -11.78
N LEU A 102 -2.10 -10.07 -12.55
CA LEU A 102 -2.11 -10.16 -14.01
C LEU A 102 -0.82 -9.62 -14.67
N LEU A 103 -0.21 -8.57 -14.12
CA LEU A 103 0.96 -7.95 -14.75
C LEU A 103 2.16 -8.91 -14.87
N PRO A 104 2.50 -9.75 -13.87
CA PRO A 104 3.53 -10.77 -14.01
C PRO A 104 3.27 -11.75 -15.17
N GLU A 105 2.04 -12.20 -15.31
CA GLU A 105 1.65 -13.12 -16.41
C GLU A 105 1.78 -12.42 -17.76
N LEU A 106 1.35 -11.16 -17.86
CA LEU A 106 1.47 -10.38 -19.10
C LEU A 106 2.94 -10.16 -19.48
N VAL A 107 3.82 -9.86 -18.51
CA VAL A 107 5.27 -9.77 -18.74
C VAL A 107 5.84 -11.06 -19.33
N GLN A 108 5.43 -12.21 -18.79
CA GLN A 108 5.88 -13.52 -19.28
C GLN A 108 5.38 -13.80 -20.70
N MET A 109 4.10 -13.53 -20.98
CA MET A 109 3.48 -13.76 -22.29
C MET A 109 4.11 -12.90 -23.39
N LEU A 110 4.37 -11.62 -23.11
CA LEU A 110 4.93 -10.66 -24.05
C LEU A 110 6.44 -10.88 -24.31
N GLY A 111 7.13 -11.49 -23.37
CA GLY A 111 8.53 -11.83 -23.51
C GLY A 111 9.49 -10.62 -23.40
N PRO A 112 10.80 -10.80 -23.70
CA PRO A 112 11.84 -9.81 -23.41
C PRO A 112 11.90 -8.61 -24.36
N ASP A 113 11.18 -8.65 -25.47
CA ASP A 113 11.22 -7.57 -26.46
C ASP A 113 10.36 -6.35 -26.11
N TYR A 114 9.53 -6.46 -25.07
CA TYR A 114 8.71 -5.37 -24.57
C TYR A 114 9.41 -4.59 -23.46
N ASP A 115 9.58 -3.30 -23.69
CA ASP A 115 10.04 -2.36 -22.69
C ASP A 115 8.93 -2.09 -21.64
N LEU A 116 9.33 -1.95 -20.38
CA LEU A 116 8.41 -1.75 -19.26
C LEU A 116 8.55 -0.33 -18.75
N GLU A 117 7.48 0.43 -18.78
CA GLU A 117 7.42 1.82 -18.29
C GLU A 117 6.17 2.02 -17.45
N MET A 118 6.22 2.92 -16.49
CA MET A 118 5.08 3.28 -15.67
C MET A 118 5.05 4.78 -15.39
N VAL A 119 3.84 5.32 -15.36
CA VAL A 119 3.57 6.70 -14.90
C VAL A 119 2.55 6.66 -13.78
N GLU A 120 2.83 7.40 -12.71
CA GLU A 120 1.88 7.60 -11.62
C GLU A 120 1.62 9.09 -11.37
N LEU A 121 0.38 9.44 -11.08
CA LEU A 121 -0.05 10.81 -10.79
C LEU A 121 -0.70 10.85 -9.41
N HIS A 122 -0.32 11.84 -8.60
CA HIS A 122 -1.00 12.13 -7.34
C HIS A 122 -1.05 13.63 -7.09
N HIS A 123 -1.84 14.00 -6.09
CA HIS A 123 -2.00 15.38 -5.64
C HIS A 123 -0.66 16.01 -5.19
N ASN A 124 -0.59 17.33 -5.26
CA ASN A 124 0.62 18.11 -4.94
C ASN A 124 1.07 18.06 -3.47
N ARG A 125 0.24 17.48 -2.56
CA ARG A 125 0.54 17.30 -1.13
C ARG A 125 1.13 15.93 -0.79
N LYS A 126 1.23 14.99 -1.77
CA LYS A 126 1.83 13.67 -1.53
C LYS A 126 3.33 13.81 -1.31
N LYS A 127 3.82 13.27 -0.21
CA LYS A 127 5.21 13.46 0.25
C LYS A 127 6.18 12.43 -0.34
N ASP A 128 5.72 11.20 -0.53
CA ASP A 128 6.51 10.11 -1.09
C ASP A 128 6.45 10.14 -2.63
N SER A 129 7.55 9.78 -3.27
CA SER A 129 7.69 9.64 -4.73
C SER A 129 8.78 8.62 -5.05
N PRO A 130 8.49 7.57 -5.84
CA PRO A 130 7.17 7.17 -6.33
C PRO A 130 6.23 6.73 -5.20
N SER A 131 4.92 6.58 -5.52
CA SER A 131 3.93 6.09 -4.55
C SER A 131 4.19 4.63 -4.18
N GLY A 132 3.78 4.22 -2.97
CA GLY A 132 3.91 2.82 -2.56
C GLY A 132 3.21 1.83 -3.49
N THR A 133 2.09 2.22 -4.11
CA THR A 133 1.40 1.42 -5.13
C THR A 133 2.24 1.28 -6.40
N ALA A 134 2.84 2.39 -6.86
CA ALA A 134 3.72 2.36 -8.03
C ALA A 134 4.94 1.47 -7.81
N LEU A 135 5.60 1.60 -6.64
CA LEU A 135 6.73 0.74 -6.30
C LEU A 135 6.34 -0.74 -6.29
N ARG A 136 5.19 -1.07 -5.71
CA ARG A 136 4.72 -2.46 -5.64
C ARG A 136 4.37 -3.04 -7.02
N LEU A 137 3.78 -2.25 -7.91
CA LEU A 137 3.55 -2.63 -9.31
C LEU A 137 4.89 -2.83 -10.04
N ALA A 138 5.85 -1.90 -9.88
CA ALA A 138 7.17 -2.02 -10.49
C ALA A 138 7.95 -3.24 -9.95
N GLU A 139 7.86 -3.54 -8.66
CA GLU A 139 8.43 -4.74 -8.04
C GLU A 139 7.86 -6.02 -8.66
N SER A 140 6.53 -6.06 -8.92
CA SER A 140 5.89 -7.22 -9.56
C SER A 140 6.38 -7.41 -11.00
N LEU A 141 6.57 -6.32 -11.76
CA LEU A 141 7.12 -6.35 -13.11
C LEU A 141 8.59 -6.82 -13.11
N ALA A 142 9.41 -6.30 -12.18
CA ALA A 142 10.80 -6.69 -12.06
C ALA A 142 10.94 -8.17 -11.70
N SER A 143 10.18 -8.63 -10.71
CA SER A 143 10.18 -10.03 -10.28
C SER A 143 9.77 -10.99 -11.40
N ALA A 144 8.83 -10.58 -12.28
CA ALA A 144 8.43 -11.37 -13.44
C ALA A 144 9.55 -11.53 -14.49
N ARG A 145 10.58 -10.71 -14.44
CA ARG A 145 11.78 -10.77 -15.28
C ARG A 145 13.01 -11.35 -14.54
N ASP A 146 12.84 -11.85 -13.31
CA ASP A 146 13.95 -12.26 -12.44
C ASP A 146 14.94 -11.10 -12.20
N TRP A 147 14.44 -9.87 -12.06
CA TRP A 147 15.22 -8.67 -11.79
C TRP A 147 14.97 -8.16 -10.36
N ASP A 148 16.01 -7.57 -9.74
CA ASP A 148 15.82 -6.72 -8.57
C ASP A 148 15.45 -5.30 -9.04
N LEU A 149 14.33 -4.75 -8.56
CA LEU A 149 13.87 -3.41 -8.92
C LEU A 149 14.94 -2.35 -8.64
N LYS A 150 15.75 -2.52 -7.59
CA LYS A 150 16.81 -1.57 -7.22
C LYS A 150 17.86 -1.41 -8.30
N ASP A 151 18.12 -2.47 -9.07
CA ASP A 151 19.13 -2.49 -10.11
C ASP A 151 18.64 -1.97 -11.46
N VAL A 152 17.29 -1.97 -11.66
CA VAL A 152 16.71 -1.71 -12.99
C VAL A 152 15.76 -0.51 -13.01
N ALA A 153 15.42 0.07 -11.85
CA ALA A 153 14.49 1.20 -11.80
C ALA A 153 15.12 2.50 -12.33
N CYS A 154 14.44 3.15 -13.27
CA CYS A 154 14.76 4.49 -13.75
C CYS A 154 13.66 5.47 -13.35
N TYR A 155 13.96 6.35 -12.39
CA TYR A 155 12.98 7.29 -11.84
C TYR A 155 12.94 8.63 -12.57
N HIS A 156 13.94 8.95 -13.38
CA HIS A 156 13.97 10.14 -14.19
C HIS A 156 14.94 10.02 -15.37
N ARG A 157 14.70 10.77 -16.42
CA ARG A 157 15.62 10.90 -17.56
C ARG A 157 15.72 12.40 -17.90
N GLU A 158 16.93 12.89 -18.07
CA GLU A 158 17.22 14.29 -18.35
C GLU A 158 18.40 14.41 -19.31
N GLY A 159 18.34 15.37 -20.25
CA GLY A 159 19.40 15.66 -21.22
C GLY A 159 19.54 14.59 -22.31
N ILE A 160 20.74 14.41 -22.82
CA ILE A 160 21.07 13.42 -23.86
C ILE A 160 21.48 12.12 -23.17
N ILE A 161 20.56 11.19 -23.04
CA ILE A 161 20.72 9.96 -22.25
C ILE A 161 21.18 8.75 -23.08
N GLY A 162 21.28 8.87 -24.40
CA GLY A 162 21.53 7.72 -25.28
C GLY A 162 20.30 6.82 -25.46
N GLU A 163 20.52 5.62 -25.99
CA GLU A 163 19.46 4.64 -26.14
C GLU A 163 19.03 4.06 -24.77
N ARG A 164 17.75 3.71 -24.64
CA ARG A 164 17.21 3.07 -23.43
C ARG A 164 17.88 1.70 -23.22
N PRO A 165 18.38 1.41 -22.02
CA PRO A 165 18.85 0.06 -21.69
C PRO A 165 17.73 -0.98 -21.79
N LYS A 166 18.05 -2.19 -22.25
CA LYS A 166 17.08 -3.29 -22.32
C LYS A 166 16.61 -3.74 -20.91
N LYS A 167 17.55 -3.76 -19.95
CA LYS A 167 17.26 -4.13 -18.56
C LYS A 167 16.95 -2.87 -17.75
N GLU A 168 15.76 -2.30 -17.96
CA GLU A 168 15.30 -1.11 -17.25
C GLU A 168 13.76 -1.14 -17.07
N ILE A 169 13.27 -0.58 -15.98
CA ILE A 169 11.86 -0.27 -15.74
C ILE A 169 11.77 1.22 -15.41
N GLY A 170 11.12 2.00 -16.28
CA GLY A 170 10.87 3.41 -15.99
C GLY A 170 9.70 3.59 -15.02
N VAL A 171 9.87 4.45 -14.01
CA VAL A 171 8.84 4.76 -13.02
C VAL A 171 8.77 6.27 -12.86
N GLN A 172 7.88 6.92 -13.59
CA GLN A 172 7.75 8.37 -13.60
C GLN A 172 6.63 8.82 -12.66
N ALA A 173 6.92 9.83 -11.83
CA ALA A 173 5.98 10.35 -10.85
C ALA A 173 5.59 11.80 -11.18
N ILE A 174 4.28 12.04 -11.33
CA ILE A 174 3.71 13.36 -11.56
C ILE A 174 2.97 13.81 -10.30
N ARG A 175 3.13 15.08 -9.92
CA ARG A 175 2.44 15.70 -8.78
C ARG A 175 1.70 16.94 -9.27
N GLY A 176 0.37 17.00 -9.00
CA GLY A 176 -0.43 18.14 -9.43
C GLY A 176 -1.85 18.11 -8.88
N GLY A 177 -2.43 19.29 -8.65
CA GLY A 177 -3.81 19.45 -8.24
C GLY A 177 -4.18 18.61 -7.00
N ASP A 178 -5.35 18.01 -7.07
CA ASP A 178 -5.96 17.15 -6.05
C ASP A 178 -6.16 15.69 -6.52
N VAL A 179 -5.38 15.26 -7.54
CA VAL A 179 -5.47 13.90 -8.09
C VAL A 179 -5.28 12.86 -6.99
N VAL A 180 -6.26 12.01 -6.80
CA VAL A 180 -6.26 10.98 -5.75
C VAL A 180 -5.17 9.94 -5.97
N GLY A 181 -5.02 9.48 -7.22
CA GLY A 181 -3.99 8.54 -7.66
C GLY A 181 -4.38 7.89 -8.98
N VAL A 182 -3.48 7.95 -9.96
CA VAL A 182 -3.60 7.26 -11.25
C VAL A 182 -2.29 6.51 -11.48
N HIS A 183 -2.40 5.30 -12.00
CA HIS A 183 -1.24 4.47 -12.33
C HIS A 183 -1.46 3.88 -13.72
N THR A 184 -0.52 4.09 -14.62
CA THR A 184 -0.53 3.50 -15.97
C THR A 184 0.76 2.74 -16.18
N VAL A 185 0.66 1.48 -16.56
CA VAL A 185 1.78 0.63 -16.96
C VAL A 185 1.76 0.48 -18.46
N TYR A 186 2.91 0.66 -19.08
CA TYR A 186 3.11 0.52 -20.52
C TYR A 186 4.01 -0.66 -20.82
N PHE A 187 3.59 -1.46 -21.79
CA PHE A 187 4.38 -2.50 -22.44
C PHE A 187 4.59 -2.07 -23.87
N MET A 188 5.82 -1.75 -24.25
CA MET A 188 6.15 -1.18 -25.55
C MET A 188 7.02 -2.16 -26.34
N GLY A 189 6.42 -2.79 -27.33
CA GLY A 189 7.07 -3.74 -28.23
C GLY A 189 7.28 -3.18 -29.64
N PRO A 190 7.88 -3.97 -30.54
CA PRO A 190 8.06 -3.58 -31.93
C PRO A 190 6.71 -3.37 -32.63
N GLY A 191 6.41 -2.11 -32.98
CA GLY A 191 5.22 -1.74 -33.73
C GLY A 191 3.90 -1.66 -32.94
N GLU A 192 3.93 -1.95 -31.62
CA GLU A 192 2.72 -1.87 -30.78
C GLU A 192 3.00 -1.43 -29.34
N ARG A 193 1.94 -1.03 -28.66
CA ARG A 193 1.94 -0.63 -27.25
C ARG A 193 0.68 -1.14 -26.56
N ILE A 194 0.84 -1.70 -25.37
CA ILE A 194 -0.25 -2.05 -24.46
C ILE A 194 -0.16 -1.13 -23.24
N GLU A 195 -1.25 -0.65 -22.78
CA GLU A 195 -1.37 0.12 -21.55
C GLU A 195 -2.56 -0.36 -20.69
#